data_25a99b49625b99f55c3c9cf0d7ca4944
#
_entry.id   25a99b49625b99f55c3c9cf0d7ca4944
#
_cell.length_a   1.000
_cell.length_b   1.000
_cell.length_c   1.000
_cell.angle_alpha   90.00
_cell.angle_beta   90.00
_cell.angle_gamma   90.00
#
_symmetry.space_group_name_H-M   'P 1'
#
loop_
_entity.id
_entity.type
_entity.pdbx_description
1 polymer ?
#
loop_
_entity_poly.entity_id
_entity_poly.type
_entity_poly.pdbx_seq_one_letter_code
_entity_poly.pdbx_strand_id
1 'polypeptide(L)'
;NVPRSWIYAFDNATSLMQNWDKAMDGVSELLGYPLIRNRKVLYMQVDVPNQRGVYGIGYPQMNNLYNPNNHALPEHAQANGNNNRWFLRDPTGWAVEFHELGHAQHMSRFGPEIEAIVNFPYVYIRNIKFGDDFDTAFQKSMGGQDNFTVDNTAVNWMVTVNFRNGNPMDSSHTTLDEFRYQHRGYAKYADIARLFGWQAVKKFFKQENLDHNANKPTCFNENCLFSYSDGLDPIDSRILRLSKAAGTDLTPLIHFWGIHPDNSTALAQAITAAGLSSSTIIRDKLIY
;
A
#
# COMPACT_ATOMS: atom_id res chain seq x y z
N ASN A 1 -5.25 -22.78 -6.79
CA ASN A 1 -5.52 -24.20 -6.47
C ASN A 1 -6.12 -24.28 -5.08
N VAL A 2 -7.19 -25.02 -4.96
CA VAL A 2 -7.85 -25.30 -3.69
C VAL A 2 -8.09 -26.81 -3.56
N PRO A 3 -8.10 -27.35 -2.33
CA PRO A 3 -8.47 -28.74 -2.10
C PRO A 3 -9.88 -29.05 -2.66
N ARG A 4 -10.08 -30.27 -3.18
CA ARG A 4 -11.37 -30.67 -3.75
C ARG A 4 -12.52 -30.57 -2.74
N SER A 5 -12.23 -30.78 -1.46
CA SER A 5 -13.19 -30.62 -0.36
C SER A 5 -13.75 -29.20 -0.20
N TRP A 6 -13.07 -28.21 -0.80
CA TRP A 6 -13.47 -26.80 -0.70
C TRP A 6 -14.37 -26.32 -1.84
N ILE A 7 -14.67 -27.19 -2.81
CA ILE A 7 -15.49 -26.80 -3.97
C ILE A 7 -16.85 -26.25 -3.56
N TYR A 8 -17.38 -26.70 -2.43
CA TYR A 8 -18.65 -26.26 -1.87
C TYR A 8 -18.57 -24.95 -1.07
N ALA A 9 -17.38 -24.41 -0.88
CA ALA A 9 -17.20 -23.12 -0.20
C ALA A 9 -17.43 -21.92 -1.10
N PHE A 10 -17.67 -22.16 -2.40
CA PHE A 10 -17.91 -21.10 -3.39
C PHE A 10 -19.41 -21.01 -3.69
N ASP A 11 -20.04 -19.93 -3.27
CA ASP A 11 -21.43 -19.65 -3.65
C ASP A 11 -21.53 -19.35 -5.15
N ASN A 12 -20.59 -18.57 -5.68
CA ASN A 12 -20.50 -18.23 -7.10
C ASN A 12 -19.04 -18.03 -7.53
N ALA A 13 -18.41 -19.09 -8.02
CA ALA A 13 -17.02 -19.05 -8.46
C ALA A 13 -16.80 -18.06 -9.61
N THR A 14 -17.75 -17.88 -10.51
CA THR A 14 -17.64 -16.95 -11.64
C THR A 14 -17.58 -15.51 -11.14
N SER A 15 -18.49 -15.13 -10.25
CA SER A 15 -18.53 -13.79 -9.66
C SER A 15 -17.25 -13.50 -8.87
N LEU A 16 -16.79 -14.48 -8.08
CA LEU A 16 -15.55 -14.37 -7.33
C LEU A 16 -14.37 -14.09 -8.25
N MET A 17 -14.22 -14.84 -9.35
CA MET A 17 -13.12 -14.65 -10.30
C MET A 17 -13.21 -13.31 -11.04
N GLN A 18 -14.42 -12.87 -11.41
CA GLN A 18 -14.62 -11.56 -12.02
C GLN A 18 -14.22 -10.41 -11.08
N ASN A 19 -14.52 -10.51 -9.79
CA ASN A 19 -14.11 -9.52 -8.80
C ASN A 19 -12.60 -9.52 -8.61
N TRP A 20 -11.96 -10.69 -8.62
CA TRP A 20 -10.49 -10.78 -8.59
C TRP A 20 -9.85 -10.17 -9.84
N ASP A 21 -10.36 -10.44 -11.04
CA ASP A 21 -9.88 -9.82 -12.28
C ASP A 21 -9.99 -8.29 -12.21
N LYS A 22 -11.13 -7.80 -11.74
CA LYS A 22 -11.39 -6.37 -11.56
C LYS A 22 -10.43 -5.73 -10.55
N ALA A 23 -10.15 -6.40 -9.46
CA ALA A 23 -9.21 -5.94 -8.45
C ALA A 23 -7.77 -5.92 -8.97
N MET A 24 -7.36 -6.97 -9.70
CA MET A 24 -6.02 -7.05 -10.31
C MET A 24 -5.81 -6.01 -11.40
N ASP A 25 -6.84 -5.70 -12.19
CA ASP A 25 -6.83 -4.56 -13.11
C ASP A 25 -6.60 -3.24 -12.34
N GLY A 26 -7.21 -3.09 -11.17
CA GLY A 26 -7.02 -1.94 -10.30
C GLY A 26 -5.57 -1.78 -9.82
N VAL A 27 -4.94 -2.88 -9.39
CA VAL A 27 -3.51 -2.87 -9.02
C VAL A 27 -2.67 -2.39 -10.22
N SER A 28 -2.89 -2.99 -11.39
CA SER A 28 -2.11 -2.66 -12.59
C SER A 28 -2.29 -1.21 -13.03
N GLU A 29 -3.52 -0.70 -12.98
CA GLU A 29 -3.83 0.69 -13.32
C GLU A 29 -3.17 1.69 -12.37
N LEU A 30 -3.22 1.42 -11.06
CA LEU A 30 -2.59 2.29 -10.07
C LEU A 30 -1.08 2.36 -10.28
N LEU A 31 -0.46 1.22 -10.52
CA LEU A 31 0.99 1.08 -10.58
C LEU A 31 1.58 1.36 -11.98
N GLY A 32 0.72 1.59 -12.97
CA GLY A 32 1.15 1.85 -14.35
C GLY A 32 1.73 0.64 -15.07
N TYR A 33 1.45 -0.58 -14.59
CA TYR A 33 1.80 -1.81 -15.29
C TYR A 33 0.78 -2.14 -16.38
N PRO A 34 1.19 -2.89 -17.41
CA PRO A 34 0.23 -3.53 -18.31
C PRO A 34 -0.71 -4.43 -17.52
N LEU A 35 -1.95 -4.56 -17.95
CA LEU A 35 -2.92 -5.42 -17.29
C LEU A 35 -2.34 -6.81 -17.03
N ILE A 36 -2.34 -7.26 -15.80
CA ILE A 36 -1.69 -8.51 -15.37
C ILE A 36 -2.28 -9.70 -16.12
N ARG A 37 -3.60 -9.74 -16.31
CA ARG A 37 -4.33 -10.79 -17.02
C ARG A 37 -3.87 -11.03 -18.46
N ASN A 38 -3.22 -10.06 -19.10
CA ASN A 38 -2.67 -10.22 -20.45
C ASN A 38 -1.30 -10.89 -20.48
N ARG A 39 -0.65 -11.03 -19.33
CA ARG A 39 0.75 -11.51 -19.25
C ARG A 39 1.01 -12.48 -18.11
N LYS A 40 0.24 -12.41 -17.02
CA LYS A 40 0.45 -13.20 -15.81
C LYS A 40 -0.91 -13.59 -15.22
N VAL A 41 -0.95 -14.74 -14.63
CA VAL A 41 -2.10 -15.22 -13.87
C VAL A 41 -1.74 -15.07 -12.40
N LEU A 42 -2.65 -14.48 -11.59
CA LEU A 42 -2.51 -14.57 -10.16
C LEU A 42 -2.68 -16.04 -9.76
N TYR A 43 -1.61 -16.59 -9.20
CA TYR A 43 -1.62 -17.96 -8.72
C TYR A 43 -1.60 -17.95 -7.20
N MET A 44 -2.69 -18.41 -6.62
CA MET A 44 -2.82 -18.56 -5.18
C MET A 44 -2.85 -20.05 -4.85
N GLN A 45 -1.98 -20.46 -3.95
CA GLN A 45 -1.90 -21.83 -3.47
C GLN A 45 -2.17 -21.89 -1.98
N VAL A 46 -3.18 -22.65 -1.61
CA VAL A 46 -3.71 -22.72 -0.23
C VAL A 46 -3.30 -23.98 0.52
N ASP A 47 -2.38 -24.74 0.00
CA ASP A 47 -1.99 -26.02 0.57
C ASP A 47 -0.45 -26.15 0.56
N VAL A 48 0.22 -25.14 1.08
CA VAL A 48 1.68 -25.15 1.21
C VAL A 48 2.03 -25.28 2.68
N PRO A 49 2.77 -26.33 3.07
CA PRO A 49 3.28 -26.44 4.43
C PRO A 49 4.32 -25.35 4.68
N ASN A 50 3.88 -24.20 5.16
CA ASN A 50 4.74 -23.17 5.67
C ASN A 50 4.31 -22.82 7.10
N GLN A 51 5.24 -22.43 7.95
CA GLN A 51 4.95 -22.13 9.36
C GLN A 51 4.54 -20.66 9.57
N ARG A 52 4.39 -19.87 8.51
CA ARG A 52 4.28 -18.41 8.60
C ARG A 52 2.90 -17.83 8.27
N GLY A 53 1.91 -18.66 7.99
CA GLY A 53 0.57 -18.16 7.63
C GLY A 53 0.45 -17.74 6.17
N VAL A 54 -0.11 -16.55 5.90
CA VAL A 54 -0.14 -15.98 4.55
C VAL A 54 1.24 -15.45 4.22
N TYR A 55 1.72 -15.80 3.04
CA TYR A 55 3.07 -15.47 2.61
C TYR A 55 3.08 -15.24 1.10
N GLY A 56 3.61 -14.12 0.65
CA GLY A 56 3.63 -13.85 -0.77
C GLY A 56 4.56 -12.73 -1.17
N ILE A 57 5.85 -13.05 -1.33
CA ILE A 57 6.79 -12.12 -1.98
C ILE A 57 6.66 -12.27 -3.50
N GLY A 58 5.47 -12.27 -4.06
CA GLY A 58 5.31 -12.38 -5.49
C GLY A 58 4.29 -13.42 -5.92
N TYR A 59 4.56 -14.11 -7.00
CA TYR A 59 3.73 -15.16 -7.57
C TYR A 59 4.46 -16.51 -7.48
N PRO A 60 3.86 -17.54 -6.92
CA PRO A 60 2.51 -17.61 -6.34
C PRO A 60 2.42 -16.95 -4.96
N GLN A 61 1.23 -16.50 -4.60
CA GLN A 61 0.89 -16.26 -3.21
C GLN A 61 0.56 -17.61 -2.54
N MET A 62 1.05 -17.79 -1.33
CA MET A 62 0.91 -19.02 -0.58
C MET A 62 0.20 -18.76 0.73
N ASN A 63 -0.68 -19.68 1.11
CA ASN A 63 -1.26 -19.70 2.43
C ASN A 63 -0.99 -21.03 3.10
N ASN A 64 -0.56 -20.99 4.35
CA ASN A 64 -0.41 -22.17 5.15
C ASN A 64 -1.79 -22.59 5.71
N LEU A 65 -2.46 -23.45 4.99
CA LEU A 65 -3.62 -24.19 5.51
C LEU A 65 -3.25 -25.54 6.09
N TYR A 66 -1.99 -25.90 6.02
CA TYR A 66 -1.51 -27.16 6.57
C TYR A 66 -1.38 -27.06 8.10
N ASN A 67 -2.51 -27.01 8.76
CA ASN A 67 -2.67 -27.56 10.08
C ASN A 67 -3.40 -28.89 9.88
N PRO A 68 -2.80 -30.04 10.21
CA PRO A 68 -3.47 -31.34 10.09
C PRO A 68 -4.79 -31.40 10.86
N ASN A 69 -4.98 -30.52 11.84
CA ASN A 69 -6.24 -30.34 12.56
C ASN A 69 -7.21 -29.38 11.83
N ASN A 70 -6.79 -28.69 10.75
CA ASN A 70 -7.58 -27.74 9.97
C ASN A 70 -7.92 -28.26 8.56
N HIS A 71 -7.69 -29.53 8.24
CA HIS A 71 -8.29 -30.20 7.08
C HIS A 71 -9.82 -30.36 7.22
N ALA A 72 -10.35 -29.79 8.26
CA ALA A 72 -11.77 -29.70 8.49
C ALA A 72 -12.44 -28.92 7.37
N LEU A 73 -13.57 -29.45 6.96
CA LEU A 73 -14.54 -28.86 6.06
C LEU A 73 -14.72 -27.35 6.30
N PRO A 74 -15.14 -26.56 5.31
CA PRO A 74 -15.37 -25.13 5.44
C PRO A 74 -16.17 -24.68 6.66
N GLU A 75 -17.08 -25.49 7.14
CA GLU A 75 -17.82 -25.28 8.38
C GLU A 75 -16.96 -25.30 9.65
N HIS A 76 -15.92 -26.12 9.71
CA HIS A 76 -15.00 -26.17 10.85
C HIS A 76 -14.00 -25.03 10.86
N ALA A 77 -13.67 -24.50 9.69
CA ALA A 77 -12.87 -23.27 9.59
C ALA A 77 -13.61 -22.05 10.17
N GLN A 78 -14.95 -22.09 10.21
CA GLN A 78 -15.76 -21.04 10.86
C GLN A 78 -15.79 -21.18 12.38
N ALA A 79 -15.83 -22.40 12.90
CA ALA A 79 -16.05 -22.66 14.32
C ALA A 79 -14.87 -22.27 15.23
N ASN A 80 -13.66 -22.23 14.68
CA ASN A 80 -12.43 -21.99 15.45
C ASN A 80 -11.85 -20.57 15.30
N GLY A 81 -12.60 -19.63 14.72
CA GLY A 81 -12.11 -18.27 14.51
C GLY A 81 -10.93 -18.15 13.51
N ASN A 82 -10.36 -19.27 13.10
CA ASN A 82 -9.31 -19.33 12.10
C ASN A 82 -9.92 -19.21 10.70
N ASN A 83 -10.00 -18.00 10.23
CA ASN A 83 -10.49 -17.65 8.89
C ASN A 83 -9.50 -18.08 7.79
N ASN A 84 -9.20 -19.36 7.67
CA ASN A 84 -8.36 -19.93 6.60
C ASN A 84 -9.00 -19.84 5.20
N ARG A 85 -10.10 -19.09 5.06
CA ARG A 85 -10.79 -18.80 3.80
C ARG A 85 -10.27 -17.57 3.07
N TRP A 86 -9.15 -17.01 3.45
CA TRP A 86 -8.71 -15.72 2.93
C TRP A 86 -8.66 -15.67 1.40
N PHE A 87 -8.17 -16.71 0.77
CA PHE A 87 -8.13 -16.79 -0.70
C PHE A 87 -9.47 -17.12 -1.38
N LEU A 88 -10.46 -17.51 -0.61
CA LEU A 88 -11.80 -17.78 -1.13
C LEU A 88 -12.73 -16.57 -0.95
N ARG A 89 -12.24 -15.52 -0.30
CA ARG A 89 -13.03 -14.32 -0.08
C ARG A 89 -13.10 -13.49 -1.35
N ASP A 90 -14.26 -12.92 -1.50
CA ASP A 90 -14.43 -11.85 -2.44
C ASP A 90 -13.46 -10.70 -2.10
N PRO A 91 -12.72 -10.17 -3.08
CA PRO A 91 -11.79 -9.06 -2.86
C PRO A 91 -12.45 -7.79 -2.34
N THR A 92 -13.78 -7.74 -2.26
CA THR A 92 -14.52 -6.66 -1.60
C THR A 92 -14.51 -6.77 -0.07
N GLY A 93 -14.03 -7.87 0.50
CA GLY A 93 -14.14 -8.16 1.94
C GLY A 93 -12.86 -8.10 2.76
N TRP A 94 -11.67 -8.20 2.14
CA TRP A 94 -10.42 -8.32 2.89
C TRP A 94 -9.18 -7.81 2.14
N ALA A 95 -8.14 -7.43 2.86
CA ALA A 95 -6.97 -6.74 2.34
C ALA A 95 -5.65 -7.52 2.36
N VAL A 96 -5.55 -8.65 3.07
CA VAL A 96 -4.25 -9.34 3.28
C VAL A 96 -3.62 -9.80 1.96
N GLU A 97 -4.40 -10.31 1.03
CA GLU A 97 -3.92 -10.72 -0.29
C GLU A 97 -3.37 -9.54 -1.08
N PHE A 98 -3.95 -8.36 -0.89
CA PHE A 98 -3.47 -7.13 -1.52
C PHE A 98 -2.23 -6.56 -0.84
N HIS A 99 -2.07 -6.79 0.47
CA HIS A 99 -0.82 -6.53 1.18
C HIS A 99 0.33 -7.35 0.56
N GLU A 100 0.14 -8.65 0.42
CA GLU A 100 1.14 -9.54 -0.18
C GLU A 100 1.39 -9.24 -1.66
N LEU A 101 0.35 -8.90 -2.42
CA LEU A 101 0.49 -8.40 -3.79
C LEU A 101 1.26 -7.08 -3.85
N GLY A 102 1.07 -6.22 -2.87
CA GLY A 102 1.82 -4.99 -2.72
C GLY A 102 3.32 -5.25 -2.63
N HIS A 103 3.74 -6.23 -1.82
CA HIS A 103 5.14 -6.66 -1.77
C HIS A 103 5.66 -7.08 -3.14
N ALA A 104 4.90 -7.87 -3.88
CA ALA A 104 5.27 -8.31 -5.23
C ALA A 104 5.46 -7.17 -6.23
N GLN A 105 4.81 -6.03 -6.01
CA GLN A 105 4.78 -4.91 -6.94
C GLN A 105 5.66 -3.72 -6.51
N HIS A 106 5.89 -3.55 -5.22
CA HIS A 106 6.51 -2.34 -4.68
C HIS A 106 7.86 -2.56 -3.99
N MET A 107 8.14 -3.74 -3.61
CA MET A 107 9.08 -4.22 -2.63
C MET A 107 10.28 -3.36 -2.28
N SER A 108 11.24 -3.19 -3.13
CA SER A 108 12.53 -2.63 -2.74
C SER A 108 12.61 -1.10 -2.80
N ARG A 109 11.56 -0.43 -3.26
CA ARG A 109 11.63 1.00 -3.57
C ARG A 109 11.34 1.94 -2.41
N PHE A 110 10.60 1.45 -1.44
CA PHE A 110 10.03 2.31 -0.41
C PHE A 110 10.70 2.18 0.95
N GLY A 111 11.80 1.41 1.04
CA GLY A 111 12.61 1.29 2.25
C GLY A 111 11.79 1.05 3.51
N PRO A 112 11.89 1.91 4.53
CA PRO A 112 11.18 1.72 5.80
C PRO A 112 9.65 1.70 5.68
N GLU A 113 9.10 2.22 4.57
CA GLU A 113 7.66 2.31 4.36
C GLU A 113 7.03 1.06 3.74
N ILE A 114 7.81 0.03 3.39
CA ILE A 114 7.34 -1.12 2.61
C ILE A 114 6.07 -1.71 3.21
N GLU A 115 6.09 -2.04 4.49
CA GLU A 115 4.98 -2.70 5.17
C GLU A 115 3.71 -1.83 5.28
N ALA A 116 3.86 -0.53 5.16
CA ALA A 116 2.73 0.38 5.13
C ALA A 116 2.18 0.56 3.72
N ILE A 117 3.04 0.92 2.77
CA ILE A 117 2.61 1.30 1.42
C ILE A 117 1.99 0.14 0.63
N VAL A 118 2.35 -1.10 0.95
CA VAL A 118 1.76 -2.29 0.33
C VAL A 118 0.24 -2.40 0.55
N ASN A 119 -0.30 -1.73 1.56
CA ASN A 119 -1.74 -1.67 1.82
C ASN A 119 -2.46 -0.64 0.95
N PHE A 120 -1.75 0.35 0.43
CA PHE A 120 -2.34 1.48 -0.29
C PHE A 120 -3.04 1.10 -1.61
N PRO A 121 -2.56 0.14 -2.42
CA PRO A 121 -3.29 -0.28 -3.62
C PRO A 121 -4.72 -0.73 -3.36
N TYR A 122 -4.99 -1.28 -2.19
CA TYR A 122 -6.34 -1.72 -1.84
C TYR A 122 -7.30 -0.54 -1.62
N VAL A 123 -6.81 0.61 -1.15
CA VAL A 123 -7.62 1.85 -1.09
C VAL A 123 -8.11 2.23 -2.50
N TYR A 124 -7.22 2.19 -3.49
CA TYR A 124 -7.57 2.46 -4.88
C TYR A 124 -8.60 1.46 -5.42
N ILE A 125 -8.38 0.18 -5.20
CA ILE A 125 -9.28 -0.89 -5.65
C ILE A 125 -10.68 -0.69 -5.05
N ARG A 126 -10.77 -0.46 -3.77
CA ARG A 126 -12.02 -0.22 -3.08
C ARG A 126 -12.76 1.00 -3.61
N ASN A 127 -12.06 2.12 -3.70
CA ASN A 127 -12.65 3.38 -4.14
C ASN A 127 -13.04 3.35 -5.62
N ILE A 128 -12.13 2.95 -6.51
CA ILE A 128 -12.34 3.09 -7.95
C ILE A 128 -12.97 1.85 -8.59
N LYS A 129 -12.64 0.64 -8.12
CA LYS A 129 -13.14 -0.59 -8.73
C LYS A 129 -14.43 -1.09 -8.11
N PHE A 130 -14.58 -0.91 -6.81
CA PHE A 130 -15.77 -1.40 -6.10
C PHE A 130 -16.73 -0.28 -5.68
N GLY A 131 -16.35 1.00 -5.83
CA GLY A 131 -17.25 2.14 -5.66
C GLY A 131 -17.49 2.55 -4.22
N ASP A 132 -16.65 2.13 -3.28
CA ASP A 132 -16.68 2.66 -1.93
C ASP A 132 -16.31 4.16 -1.95
N ASP A 133 -16.90 4.95 -1.08
CA ASP A 133 -16.39 6.28 -0.81
C ASP A 133 -14.94 6.22 -0.29
N PHE A 134 -14.23 7.34 -0.37
CA PHE A 134 -12.80 7.35 -0.08
C PHE A 134 -12.48 6.93 1.37
N ASP A 135 -13.24 7.44 2.33
CA ASP A 135 -13.03 7.12 3.75
C ASP A 135 -13.32 5.66 4.05
N THR A 136 -14.41 5.11 3.52
CA THR A 136 -14.71 3.67 3.61
C THR A 136 -13.61 2.82 2.98
N ALA A 137 -13.09 3.22 1.82
CA ALA A 137 -12.00 2.52 1.14
C ALA A 137 -10.72 2.51 1.99
N PHE A 138 -10.38 3.65 2.60
CA PHE A 138 -9.22 3.76 3.48
C PHE A 138 -9.39 2.94 4.77
N GLN A 139 -10.53 3.04 5.44
CA GLN A 139 -10.84 2.27 6.65
C GLN A 139 -10.70 0.77 6.44
N LYS A 140 -11.19 0.26 5.32
CA LYS A 140 -11.17 -1.17 5.00
C LYS A 140 -9.82 -1.67 4.50
N SER A 141 -8.87 -0.80 4.20
CA SER A 141 -7.57 -1.19 3.62
C SER A 141 -6.67 -1.96 4.59
N MET A 142 -6.88 -1.83 5.89
CA MET A 142 -6.16 -2.57 6.94
C MET A 142 -6.98 -3.72 7.56
N GLY A 143 -7.92 -4.27 6.83
CA GLY A 143 -8.68 -5.40 7.33
C GLY A 143 -9.67 -5.06 8.46
N GLY A 144 -10.04 -3.81 8.60
CA GLY A 144 -11.03 -3.36 9.57
C GLY A 144 -10.54 -3.30 11.01
N GLN A 145 -9.24 -3.33 11.25
CA GLN A 145 -8.71 -3.35 12.61
C GLN A 145 -8.87 -2.00 13.33
N ASP A 146 -8.75 -0.87 12.63
CA ASP A 146 -8.71 0.43 13.29
C ASP A 146 -9.84 1.39 12.90
N ASN A 147 -10.61 1.12 11.91
CA ASN A 147 -11.80 1.91 11.51
C ASN A 147 -11.55 3.44 11.35
N PHE A 148 -10.31 3.84 11.03
CA PHE A 148 -9.93 5.25 10.92
C PHE A 148 -10.13 5.79 9.51
N THR A 149 -10.72 6.97 9.40
CA THR A 149 -10.62 7.83 8.21
C THR A 149 -9.21 8.41 8.09
N VAL A 150 -8.88 9.04 6.96
CA VAL A 150 -7.60 9.75 6.82
C VAL A 150 -7.48 10.86 7.87
N ASP A 151 -8.56 11.58 8.15
CA ASP A 151 -8.56 12.68 9.14
C ASP A 151 -8.40 12.15 10.57
N ASN A 152 -9.08 11.05 10.93
CA ASN A 152 -8.87 10.42 12.23
C ASN A 152 -7.45 9.89 12.39
N THR A 153 -6.86 9.40 11.32
CA THR A 153 -5.45 8.98 11.28
C THR A 153 -4.52 10.18 11.48
N ALA A 154 -4.83 11.33 10.90
CA ALA A 154 -4.07 12.57 11.12
C ALA A 154 -4.13 13.01 12.60
N VAL A 155 -5.31 13.01 13.21
CA VAL A 155 -5.45 13.30 14.65
C VAL A 155 -4.67 12.29 15.49
N ASN A 156 -4.74 11.01 15.16
CA ASN A 156 -3.99 9.97 15.86
C ASN A 156 -2.46 10.18 15.73
N TRP A 157 -1.98 10.66 14.59
CA TRP A 157 -0.58 11.04 14.41
C TRP A 157 -0.20 12.27 15.26
N MET A 158 -1.02 13.32 15.24
CA MET A 158 -0.75 14.57 15.95
C MET A 158 -0.64 14.42 17.46
N VAL A 159 -1.23 13.39 18.06
CA VAL A 159 -1.12 13.14 19.51
C VAL A 159 0.10 12.32 19.90
N THR A 160 0.88 11.82 18.95
CA THR A 160 2.10 11.05 19.24
C THR A 160 3.20 11.93 19.80
N VAL A 161 4.14 11.31 20.52
CA VAL A 161 5.32 12.01 21.06
C VAL A 161 6.20 12.54 19.92
N ASN A 162 6.36 11.77 18.85
CA ASN A 162 7.18 12.18 17.72
C ASN A 162 6.63 13.44 17.06
N PHE A 163 5.35 13.46 16.72
CA PHE A 163 4.73 14.66 16.15
C PHE A 163 4.89 15.88 17.05
N ARG A 164 4.60 15.76 18.34
CA ARG A 164 4.66 16.87 19.30
C ARG A 164 6.07 17.44 19.48
N ASN A 165 7.08 16.61 19.30
CA ASN A 165 8.49 17.01 19.39
C ASN A 165 9.08 17.44 18.05
N GLY A 166 8.31 17.44 16.97
CA GLY A 166 8.80 17.74 15.63
C GLY A 166 9.76 16.66 15.07
N ASN A 167 9.64 15.44 15.56
CA ASN A 167 10.44 14.30 15.10
C ASN A 167 9.78 13.60 13.90
N PRO A 168 10.57 12.94 13.05
CA PRO A 168 10.02 12.07 12.01
C PRO A 168 9.17 10.96 12.62
N MET A 169 8.31 10.39 11.79
CA MET A 169 7.60 9.16 12.13
C MET A 169 8.60 8.02 12.36
N ASP A 170 8.39 7.22 13.39
CA ASP A 170 9.33 6.14 13.74
C ASP A 170 9.25 4.99 12.75
N SER A 171 10.40 4.56 12.25
CA SER A 171 10.58 3.45 11.32
C SER A 171 11.50 2.35 11.88
N SER A 172 11.74 2.33 13.18
CA SER A 172 12.78 1.50 13.81
C SER A 172 12.45 0.02 13.96
N HIS A 173 11.30 -0.44 13.52
CA HIS A 173 10.81 -1.82 13.71
C HIS A 173 10.69 -2.25 15.17
N THR A 174 10.59 -1.30 16.08
CA THR A 174 10.30 -1.51 17.50
C THR A 174 8.80 -1.44 17.77
N THR A 175 8.41 -1.46 19.04
CA THR A 175 7.01 -1.22 19.45
C THR A 175 6.50 0.18 19.10
N LEU A 176 7.40 1.11 18.76
CA LEU A 176 7.10 2.47 18.34
C LEU A 176 7.09 2.64 16.82
N ASP A 177 7.33 1.57 16.05
CA ASP A 177 7.30 1.61 14.59
C ASP A 177 5.95 2.13 14.08
N GLU A 178 5.94 3.38 13.64
CA GLU A 178 4.76 4.09 13.21
C GLU A 178 4.50 3.94 11.71
N PHE A 179 5.48 3.48 10.94
CA PHE A 179 5.34 3.26 9.51
C PHE A 179 4.79 1.88 9.14
N ARG A 180 5.13 0.85 9.89
CA ARG A 180 5.09 -0.53 9.40
C ARG A 180 3.68 -1.02 9.08
N TYR A 181 2.83 -1.19 10.07
CA TYR A 181 1.47 -1.71 9.90
C TYR A 181 0.39 -0.69 10.22
N GLN A 182 0.76 0.57 10.34
CA GLN A 182 -0.13 1.63 10.76
C GLN A 182 -0.75 2.32 9.54
N HIS A 183 -2.02 2.69 9.62
CA HIS A 183 -2.65 3.58 8.65
C HIS A 183 -1.82 4.84 8.41
N ARG A 184 -1.18 5.36 9.45
CA ARG A 184 -0.30 6.53 9.39
C ARG A 184 0.80 6.41 8.34
N GLY A 185 1.40 5.24 8.20
CA GLY A 185 2.52 5.04 7.27
C GLY A 185 2.18 5.29 5.81
N TYR A 186 0.94 5.06 5.38
CA TYR A 186 0.53 5.30 3.99
C TYR A 186 -0.54 6.40 3.83
N ALA A 187 -0.98 7.02 4.92
CA ALA A 187 -2.00 8.07 4.91
C ALA A 187 -1.60 9.27 4.03
N LYS A 188 -0.31 9.60 3.93
CA LYS A 188 0.20 10.64 3.03
C LYS A 188 -0.18 10.41 1.57
N TYR A 189 -0.12 9.15 1.10
CA TYR A 189 -0.52 8.81 -0.27
C TYR A 189 -2.03 8.90 -0.45
N ALA A 190 -2.79 8.53 0.58
CA ALA A 190 -4.24 8.70 0.62
C ALA A 190 -4.62 10.19 0.58
N ASP A 191 -3.94 11.04 1.34
CA ASP A 191 -4.14 12.48 1.30
C ASP A 191 -3.82 13.09 -0.06
N ILE A 192 -2.72 12.68 -0.69
CA ILE A 192 -2.38 13.13 -2.04
C ILE A 192 -3.48 12.71 -3.02
N ALA A 193 -3.98 11.47 -2.94
CA ALA A 193 -5.08 11.01 -3.79
C ALA A 193 -6.37 11.80 -3.56
N ARG A 194 -6.69 12.12 -2.30
CA ARG A 194 -7.88 12.86 -1.91
C ARG A 194 -7.82 14.32 -2.36
N LEU A 195 -6.67 14.97 -2.19
CA LEU A 195 -6.51 16.40 -2.47
C LEU A 195 -6.21 16.71 -3.96
N PHE A 196 -5.45 15.85 -4.62
CA PHE A 196 -4.96 16.07 -5.99
C PHE A 196 -5.46 15.01 -6.99
N GLY A 197 -6.28 14.09 -6.53
CA GLY A 197 -6.86 13.03 -7.36
C GLY A 197 -5.93 11.85 -7.61
N TRP A 198 -6.52 10.73 -7.96
CA TRP A 198 -5.80 9.48 -8.23
C TRP A 198 -4.78 9.58 -9.37
N GLN A 199 -4.94 10.54 -10.28
CA GLN A 199 -3.99 10.72 -11.38
C GLN A 199 -2.60 11.17 -10.91
N ALA A 200 -2.52 11.96 -9.83
CA ALA A 200 -1.26 12.35 -9.22
C ALA A 200 -0.50 11.09 -8.73
N VAL A 201 -1.19 10.24 -7.99
CA VAL A 201 -0.61 9.00 -7.46
C VAL A 201 -0.24 8.02 -8.57
N LYS A 202 -1.10 7.85 -9.60
CA LYS A 202 -0.79 7.01 -10.77
C LYS A 202 0.46 7.47 -11.52
N LYS A 203 0.62 8.79 -11.73
CA LYS A 203 1.82 9.35 -12.36
C LYS A 203 3.07 9.04 -11.55
N PHE A 204 3.00 9.20 -10.23
CA PHE A 204 4.09 8.89 -9.32
C PHE A 204 4.50 7.41 -9.44
N PHE A 205 3.59 6.48 -9.21
CA PHE A 205 3.91 5.05 -9.25
C PHE A 205 4.39 4.58 -10.62
N LYS A 206 3.81 5.11 -11.69
CA LYS A 206 4.28 4.80 -13.05
C LYS A 206 5.73 5.21 -13.25
N GLN A 207 6.10 6.41 -12.80
CA GLN A 207 7.48 6.88 -12.90
C GLN A 207 8.42 6.04 -12.03
N GLU A 208 8.04 5.74 -10.79
CA GLU A 208 8.78 4.86 -9.91
C GLU A 208 9.05 3.49 -10.54
N ASN A 209 8.05 2.92 -11.23
CA ASN A 209 8.19 1.64 -11.90
C ASN A 209 9.11 1.69 -13.11
N LEU A 210 9.05 2.77 -13.90
CA LEU A 210 9.95 2.98 -15.04
C LEU A 210 11.40 3.08 -14.58
N ASP A 211 11.67 3.86 -13.54
CA ASP A 211 13.01 4.05 -13.01
C ASP A 211 13.57 2.78 -12.38
N HIS A 212 12.74 2.05 -11.64
CA HIS A 212 13.12 0.76 -11.07
C HIS A 212 13.49 -0.26 -12.15
N ASN A 213 12.71 -0.33 -13.21
CA ASN A 213 12.99 -1.25 -14.32
C ASN A 213 14.26 -0.87 -15.09
N ALA A 214 14.58 0.43 -15.17
CA ALA A 214 15.78 0.91 -15.82
C ALA A 214 17.05 0.63 -14.99
N ASN A 215 16.97 0.76 -13.66
CA ASN A 215 18.14 0.76 -12.78
C ASN A 215 18.31 -0.52 -11.94
N LYS A 216 17.36 -1.44 -11.98
CA LYS A 216 17.34 -2.76 -11.30
C LYS A 216 18.15 -2.79 -10.00
N PRO A 217 17.65 -2.22 -8.91
CA PRO A 217 18.38 -2.19 -7.66
C PRO A 217 18.70 -3.63 -7.20
N THR A 218 19.89 -3.83 -6.69
CA THR A 218 20.36 -5.14 -6.20
C THR A 218 19.89 -5.44 -4.77
N CYS A 219 19.23 -4.50 -4.12
CA CYS A 219 18.80 -4.61 -2.74
C CYS A 219 17.29 -4.87 -2.66
N PHE A 220 16.90 -5.85 -1.88
CA PHE A 220 15.53 -6.34 -1.75
C PHE A 220 15.08 -6.44 -0.28
N ASN A 221 15.61 -5.62 0.61
CA ASN A 221 15.21 -5.64 2.01
C ASN A 221 14.66 -4.28 2.47
N GLU A 222 14.05 -4.27 3.63
CA GLU A 222 13.36 -3.12 4.23
C GLU A 222 14.26 -1.89 4.46
N ASN A 223 15.58 -2.06 4.44
CA ASN A 223 16.55 -0.99 4.64
C ASN A 223 17.04 -0.35 3.33
N CYS A 224 16.51 -0.80 2.19
CA CYS A 224 16.95 -0.30 0.91
C CYS A 224 16.12 0.90 0.46
N LEU A 225 16.69 2.06 0.50
CA LEU A 225 16.20 3.22 -0.20
C LEU A 225 16.69 3.20 -1.65
N PHE A 226 15.79 3.37 -2.59
CA PHE A 226 16.12 3.48 -3.99
C PHE A 226 16.77 4.85 -4.25
N SER A 227 18.01 4.85 -4.76
CA SER A 227 18.69 6.06 -5.18
C SER A 227 18.32 6.45 -6.59
N TYR A 228 17.93 7.68 -6.77
CA TYR A 228 17.58 8.27 -8.07
C TYR A 228 18.80 8.99 -8.67
N SER A 229 18.74 9.24 -9.97
CA SER A 229 19.82 9.93 -10.71
C SER A 229 19.70 11.46 -10.72
N ASP A 230 18.89 12.04 -9.85
CA ASP A 230 18.63 13.47 -9.79
C ASP A 230 19.57 14.24 -8.84
N GLY A 231 20.48 13.53 -8.17
CA GLY A 231 21.48 14.11 -7.30
C GLY A 231 20.98 14.53 -5.91
N LEU A 232 19.72 14.18 -5.58
CA LEU A 232 19.16 14.39 -4.25
C LEU A 232 19.29 13.12 -3.40
N ASP A 233 19.15 13.29 -2.09
CA ASP A 233 18.96 12.17 -1.17
C ASP A 233 17.69 11.41 -1.51
N PRO A 234 17.59 10.10 -1.23
CA PRO A 234 16.46 9.27 -1.65
C PRO A 234 15.09 9.77 -1.18
N ILE A 235 15.01 10.29 0.06
CA ILE A 235 13.76 10.85 0.59
C ILE A 235 13.40 12.14 -0.16
N ASP A 236 14.35 13.02 -0.37
CA ASP A 236 14.15 14.30 -1.07
C ASP A 236 13.74 14.08 -2.53
N SER A 237 14.39 13.13 -3.22
CA SER A 237 14.00 12.71 -4.57
C SER A 237 12.55 12.23 -4.61
N ARG A 238 12.12 11.45 -3.64
CA ARG A 238 10.73 10.97 -3.55
C ARG A 238 9.74 12.11 -3.35
N ILE A 239 10.04 13.06 -2.44
CA ILE A 239 9.21 14.24 -2.22
C ILE A 239 9.09 15.06 -3.51
N LEU A 240 10.20 15.31 -4.20
CA LEU A 240 10.20 16.03 -5.48
C LEU A 240 9.35 15.30 -6.54
N ARG A 241 9.43 13.98 -6.64
CA ARG A 241 8.67 13.17 -7.60
C ARG A 241 7.17 13.19 -7.30
N LEU A 242 6.78 13.06 -6.04
CA LEU A 242 5.39 13.23 -5.60
C LEU A 242 4.87 14.62 -5.94
N SER A 243 5.67 15.65 -5.66
CA SER A 243 5.34 17.05 -5.96
C SER A 243 5.15 17.29 -7.47
N LYS A 244 6.05 16.79 -8.31
CA LYS A 244 5.91 16.84 -9.78
C LYS A 244 4.66 16.12 -10.26
N ALA A 245 4.34 14.98 -9.69
CA ALA A 245 3.16 14.20 -10.06
C ALA A 245 1.85 14.91 -9.68
N ALA A 246 1.84 15.60 -8.55
CA ALA A 246 0.71 16.42 -8.09
C ALA A 246 0.65 17.82 -8.75
N GLY A 247 1.77 18.30 -9.34
CA GLY A 247 1.86 19.63 -9.92
C GLY A 247 1.99 20.76 -8.90
N THR A 248 2.42 20.47 -7.69
CA THR A 248 2.57 21.43 -6.60
C THR A 248 3.63 20.97 -5.61
N ASP A 249 4.14 21.87 -4.78
CA ASP A 249 5.05 21.52 -3.69
C ASP A 249 4.30 20.75 -2.59
N LEU A 250 4.59 19.48 -2.45
CA LEU A 250 4.03 18.61 -1.41
C LEU A 250 4.86 18.56 -0.13
N THR A 251 6.00 19.26 -0.07
CA THR A 251 6.90 19.22 1.09
C THR A 251 6.16 19.45 2.42
N PRO A 252 5.26 20.45 2.54
CA PRO A 252 4.55 20.66 3.80
C PRO A 252 3.65 19.49 4.21
N LEU A 253 2.95 18.88 3.23
CA LEU A 253 2.07 17.74 3.48
C LEU A 253 2.86 16.48 3.90
N ILE A 254 3.94 16.21 3.21
CA ILE A 254 4.80 15.05 3.49
C ILE A 254 5.50 15.23 4.85
N HIS A 255 5.95 16.45 5.16
CA HIS A 255 6.52 16.79 6.47
C HIS A 255 5.48 16.61 7.60
N PHE A 256 4.25 17.08 7.40
CA PHE A 256 3.16 16.83 8.35
C PHE A 256 3.01 15.33 8.66
N TRP A 257 3.12 14.47 7.64
CA TRP A 257 3.07 13.02 7.81
C TRP A 257 4.38 12.38 8.28
N GLY A 258 5.25 13.17 8.90
CA GLY A 258 6.45 12.66 9.61
C GLY A 258 7.58 12.20 8.69
N ILE A 259 7.58 12.61 7.43
CA ILE A 259 8.74 12.43 6.54
C ILE A 259 9.43 13.77 6.39
N HIS A 260 10.60 13.85 6.96
CA HIS A 260 11.41 15.07 6.93
C HIS A 260 12.44 15.00 5.81
N PRO A 261 12.67 16.10 5.09
CA PRO A 261 13.75 16.16 4.10
C PRO A 261 15.12 15.91 4.73
N ASP A 262 15.95 15.13 4.05
CA ASP A 262 17.35 14.93 4.45
C ASP A 262 18.18 16.22 4.22
N ASN A 263 17.91 16.91 3.09
CA ASN A 263 18.50 18.20 2.75
C ASN A 263 17.43 19.19 2.25
N SER A 264 16.80 19.88 3.20
CA SER A 264 15.72 20.81 2.90
C SER A 264 16.12 21.94 1.94
N THR A 265 17.39 22.38 1.95
CA THR A 265 17.88 23.43 1.05
C THR A 265 17.96 22.91 -0.39
N ALA A 266 18.55 21.74 -0.60
CA ALA A 266 18.65 21.12 -1.92
C ALA A 266 17.26 20.79 -2.48
N LEU A 267 16.37 20.25 -1.65
CA LEU A 267 14.99 19.98 -2.03
C LEU A 267 14.26 21.26 -2.44
N ALA A 268 14.33 22.35 -1.67
CA ALA A 268 13.69 23.63 -1.98
C ALA A 268 14.18 24.23 -3.32
N GLN A 269 15.49 24.10 -3.60
CA GLN A 269 16.04 24.51 -4.90
C GLN A 269 15.49 23.66 -6.04
N ALA A 270 15.40 22.35 -5.86
CA ALA A 270 14.87 21.42 -6.87
C ALA A 270 13.37 21.64 -7.12
N ILE A 271 12.57 21.92 -6.09
CA ILE A 271 11.14 22.29 -6.17
C ILE A 271 10.98 23.58 -6.97
N THR A 272 11.78 24.60 -6.64
CA THR A 272 11.79 25.89 -7.35
C THR A 272 12.19 25.72 -8.83
N ALA A 273 13.26 24.98 -9.09
CA ALA A 273 13.72 24.69 -10.44
C ALA A 273 12.70 23.91 -11.27
N ALA A 274 11.87 23.09 -10.61
CA ALA A 274 10.75 22.39 -11.25
C ALA A 274 9.52 23.28 -11.48
N GLY A 275 9.55 24.56 -11.08
CA GLY A 275 8.43 25.50 -11.22
C GLY A 275 7.24 25.17 -10.32
N LEU A 276 7.46 24.44 -9.22
CA LEU A 276 6.40 24.06 -8.30
C LEU A 276 6.25 25.10 -7.19
N SER A 277 5.00 25.39 -6.83
CA SER A 277 4.65 26.32 -5.75
C SER A 277 3.72 25.67 -4.74
N SER A 278 3.66 26.23 -3.55
CA SER A 278 2.76 25.76 -2.50
C SER A 278 1.30 25.91 -2.92
N SER A 279 0.50 24.91 -2.57
CA SER A 279 -0.94 24.91 -2.81
C SER A 279 -1.71 25.47 -1.62
N THR A 280 -2.73 26.28 -1.89
CA THR A 280 -3.68 26.73 -0.86
C THR A 280 -4.44 25.57 -0.25
N ILE A 281 -4.72 24.51 -1.02
CA ILE A 281 -5.39 23.29 -0.55
C ILE A 281 -4.60 22.62 0.59
N ILE A 282 -3.27 22.54 0.46
CA ILE A 282 -2.41 21.99 1.51
C ILE A 282 -2.43 22.89 2.73
N ARG A 283 -2.25 24.19 2.52
CA ARG A 283 -2.26 25.18 3.60
C ARG A 283 -3.56 25.10 4.39
N ASP A 284 -4.69 25.08 3.69
CA ASP A 284 -6.00 25.09 4.32
C ASP A 284 -6.25 23.80 5.11
N LYS A 285 -5.72 22.65 4.64
CA LYS A 285 -5.77 21.40 5.39
C LYS A 285 -4.90 21.41 6.65
N LEU A 286 -3.72 22.02 6.60
CA LEU A 286 -2.78 22.01 7.74
C LEU A 286 -3.09 23.07 8.81
N ILE A 287 -3.99 23.99 8.54
CA ILE A 287 -4.42 25.04 9.49
C ILE A 287 -5.60 24.57 10.35
N TYR A 288 -6.32 23.53 9.93
CA TYR A 288 -7.43 22.95 10.70
C TYR A 288 -6.96 21.71 11.47
#